data_a3ba02c0ad1da3e67db204edddcc7cd1
#
_entry.id   a3ba02c0ad1da3e67db204edddcc7cd1
#
_cell.length_a   1.000
_cell.length_b   1.000
_cell.length_c   1.000
_cell.angle_alpha   90.00
_cell.angle_beta   90.00
_cell.angle_gamma   90.00
#
_symmetry.space_group_name_H-M   'P 1'
#
loop_
_entity.id
_entity.type
_entity.pdbx_description
1 polymer ?
#
loop_
_entity_poly.entity_id
_entity_poly.type
_entity_poly.pdbx_seq_one_letter_code
_entity_poly.pdbx_strand_id
1 'polypeptide(L)'
;MRLALLAIPAVRSAVALELARDIEYHEEIGSTQDRARELAARGAAPTIVVADEQTAGLGTKGRRWDAPRGTSLLGSWLFRPAPAEAGVFVLLAGVAIARALEGLGAHDVLLKWPNDVELGHKKVAGVLAHATTDGEGGSLVLGIGVNVHQRTSDFSAPLRATATSLAITGTMVDRLSLLAVLSAELDRLAVDSDRSPVLAEWRRRATLLGREVEVTREGAPALRGIAGDVAEDGALLVGGERIVAGEVRLVG
;
A
#
# COMPACT_ATOMS: atom_id res chain seq x y z
N MET A 1 -7.37 -1.39 19.99
CA MET A 1 -8.81 -1.17 19.71
C MET A 1 -9.15 -1.85 18.38
N ARG A 2 -10.30 -2.50 18.24
CA ARG A 2 -10.65 -3.30 17.05
C ARG A 2 -11.29 -2.39 15.97
N LEU A 3 -10.97 -2.58 14.68
CA LEU A 3 -11.63 -1.84 13.58
C LEU A 3 -13.17 -1.90 13.67
N ALA A 4 -13.72 -3.01 14.11
CA ALA A 4 -15.16 -3.17 14.34
C ALA A 4 -15.78 -2.07 15.23
N LEU A 5 -15.00 -1.37 16.05
CA LEU A 5 -15.50 -0.22 16.81
C LEU A 5 -15.88 0.97 15.91
N LEU A 6 -15.40 1.03 14.67
CA LEU A 6 -15.84 2.01 13.66
C LEU A 6 -17.31 1.79 13.22
N ALA A 7 -17.90 0.62 13.50
CA ALA A 7 -19.34 0.42 13.33
C ALA A 7 -20.15 1.31 14.29
N ILE A 8 -19.57 1.73 15.43
CA ILE A 8 -20.20 2.64 16.38
C ILE A 8 -20.05 4.08 15.84
N PRO A 9 -21.16 4.77 15.50
CA PRO A 9 -21.10 6.09 14.87
C PRO A 9 -20.25 7.12 15.62
N ALA A 10 -20.38 7.17 16.94
CA ALA A 10 -19.60 8.10 17.78
C ALA A 10 -18.10 7.86 17.72
N VAL A 11 -17.65 6.59 17.72
CA VAL A 11 -16.23 6.23 17.61
C VAL A 11 -15.72 6.58 16.22
N ARG A 12 -16.48 6.22 15.17
CA ARG A 12 -16.14 6.55 13.79
C ARG A 12 -16.00 8.06 13.57
N SER A 13 -16.95 8.85 14.09
CA SER A 13 -16.90 10.32 13.97
C SER A 13 -15.69 10.92 14.70
N ALA A 14 -15.33 10.40 15.87
CA ALA A 14 -14.15 10.87 16.60
C ALA A 14 -12.86 10.58 15.83
N VAL A 15 -12.72 9.37 15.30
CA VAL A 15 -11.54 8.98 14.48
C VAL A 15 -11.51 9.78 13.16
N ALA A 16 -12.66 9.99 12.52
CA ALA A 16 -12.75 10.79 11.29
C ALA A 16 -12.32 12.25 11.54
N LEU A 17 -12.72 12.83 12.68
CA LEU A 17 -12.31 14.19 13.06
C LEU A 17 -10.80 14.27 13.33
N GLU A 18 -10.22 13.28 14.02
CA GLU A 18 -8.78 13.21 14.29
C GLU A 18 -7.97 13.11 12.99
N LEU A 19 -8.46 12.32 12.03
CA LEU A 19 -7.79 12.12 10.74
C LEU A 19 -8.13 13.18 9.68
N ALA A 20 -9.01 14.16 9.98
CA ALA A 20 -9.55 15.16 9.04
C ALA A 20 -10.10 14.52 7.74
N ARG A 21 -10.68 13.32 7.82
CA ARG A 21 -11.20 12.53 6.70
C ARG A 21 -12.48 11.81 7.07
N ASP A 22 -13.39 11.68 6.12
CA ASP A 22 -14.52 10.77 6.28
C ASP A 22 -14.05 9.31 6.35
N ILE A 23 -14.75 8.51 7.16
CA ILE A 23 -14.47 7.07 7.28
C ILE A 23 -15.75 6.30 6.97
N GLU A 24 -15.66 5.43 5.96
CA GLU A 24 -16.68 4.43 5.62
C GLU A 24 -16.18 3.05 6.06
N TYR A 25 -16.82 2.45 7.07
CA TYR A 25 -16.47 1.13 7.59
C TYR A 25 -17.46 0.07 7.14
N HIS A 26 -16.94 -1.08 6.71
CA HIS A 26 -17.70 -2.27 6.33
C HIS A 26 -17.24 -3.48 7.13
N GLU A 27 -18.18 -4.27 7.63
CA GLU A 27 -17.86 -5.59 8.16
C GLU A 27 -17.41 -6.53 7.05
N GLU A 28 -18.08 -6.45 5.88
CA GLU A 28 -17.79 -7.18 4.67
C GLU A 28 -18.10 -6.30 3.46
N ILE A 29 -17.25 -6.35 2.45
CA ILE A 29 -17.45 -5.66 1.17
C ILE A 29 -16.80 -6.45 0.03
N GLY A 30 -17.21 -6.21 -1.21
CA GLY A 30 -16.51 -6.76 -2.38
C GLY A 30 -15.06 -6.30 -2.43
N SER A 31 -14.85 -4.98 -2.51
CA SER A 31 -13.52 -4.35 -2.54
C SER A 31 -13.58 -2.93 -1.99
N THR A 32 -12.72 -2.59 -1.05
CA THR A 32 -12.55 -1.19 -0.57
C THR A 32 -12.06 -0.29 -1.70
N GLN A 33 -11.24 -0.81 -2.60
CA GLN A 33 -10.70 -0.08 -3.76
C GLN A 33 -11.82 0.32 -4.74
N ASP A 34 -12.70 -0.62 -5.08
CA ASP A 34 -13.83 -0.32 -5.98
C ASP A 34 -14.77 0.67 -5.33
N ARG A 35 -15.07 0.53 -4.05
CA ARG A 35 -15.91 1.46 -3.32
C ARG A 35 -15.32 2.87 -3.27
N ALA A 36 -14.03 2.99 -3.00
CA ALA A 36 -13.34 4.29 -3.00
C ALA A 36 -13.32 4.93 -4.40
N ARG A 37 -13.21 4.13 -5.48
CA ARG A 37 -13.31 4.61 -6.87
C ARG A 37 -14.72 5.11 -7.19
N GLU A 38 -15.77 4.42 -6.71
CA GLU A 38 -17.14 4.90 -6.84
C GLU A 38 -17.36 6.25 -6.14
N LEU A 39 -16.79 6.42 -4.93
CA LEU A 39 -16.84 7.69 -4.20
C LEU A 39 -16.09 8.78 -4.97
N ALA A 40 -14.91 8.48 -5.49
CA ALA A 40 -14.14 9.41 -6.34
C ALA A 40 -14.96 9.86 -7.56
N ALA A 41 -15.57 8.92 -8.28
CA ALA A 41 -16.40 9.22 -9.47
C ALA A 41 -17.63 10.09 -9.16
N ARG A 42 -18.10 10.09 -7.92
CA ARG A 42 -19.22 10.93 -7.44
C ARG A 42 -18.75 12.28 -6.85
N GLY A 43 -17.46 12.59 -6.91
CA GLY A 43 -16.92 13.84 -6.37
C GLY A 43 -16.87 13.88 -4.83
N ALA A 44 -16.80 12.73 -4.16
CA ALA A 44 -16.73 12.69 -2.70
C ALA A 44 -15.49 13.40 -2.17
N ALA A 45 -15.60 13.97 -0.98
CA ALA A 45 -14.48 14.51 -0.21
C ALA A 45 -13.45 13.40 0.12
N PRO A 46 -12.23 13.75 0.54
CA PRO A 46 -11.24 12.79 1.00
C PRO A 46 -11.83 11.82 2.03
N THR A 47 -11.84 10.54 1.71
CA THR A 47 -12.51 9.47 2.47
C THR A 47 -11.59 8.28 2.61
N ILE A 48 -11.67 7.57 3.75
CA ILE A 48 -11.04 6.27 3.95
C ILE A 48 -12.14 5.20 3.96
N VAL A 49 -12.08 4.26 3.03
CA VAL A 49 -12.95 3.08 3.05
C VAL A 49 -12.16 1.94 3.70
N VAL A 50 -12.67 1.38 4.80
CA VAL A 50 -12.02 0.26 5.50
C VAL A 50 -12.98 -0.91 5.68
N ALA A 51 -12.43 -2.13 5.69
CA ALA A 51 -13.22 -3.33 5.88
C ALA A 51 -12.54 -4.35 6.80
N ASP A 52 -13.35 -5.17 7.46
CA ASP A 52 -12.86 -6.37 8.17
C ASP A 52 -12.62 -7.53 7.21
N GLU A 53 -13.39 -7.61 6.11
CA GLU A 53 -13.29 -8.65 5.10
C GLU A 53 -13.57 -8.11 3.69
N GLN A 54 -12.83 -8.60 2.71
CA GLN A 54 -13.09 -8.39 1.29
C GLN A 54 -13.39 -9.71 0.57
N THR A 55 -14.54 -9.82 -0.09
CA THR A 55 -14.91 -11.01 -0.85
C THR A 55 -14.32 -11.02 -2.27
N ALA A 56 -13.89 -9.86 -2.78
CA ALA A 56 -13.24 -9.68 -4.07
C ALA A 56 -12.06 -8.70 -3.98
N GLY A 57 -11.20 -8.87 -2.96
CA GLY A 57 -10.03 -8.00 -2.74
C GLY A 57 -9.12 -7.96 -3.97
N LEU A 58 -8.69 -6.76 -4.35
CA LEU A 58 -7.90 -6.52 -5.55
C LEU A 58 -6.40 -6.43 -5.23
N GLY A 59 -5.60 -7.10 -6.03
CA GLY A 59 -4.17 -6.91 -6.12
C GLY A 59 -3.75 -6.46 -7.52
N THR A 60 -2.48 -6.20 -7.73
CA THR A 60 -1.95 -5.84 -9.06
C THR A 60 -2.10 -6.99 -10.05
N LYS A 61 -2.26 -6.68 -11.34
CA LYS A 61 -2.32 -7.66 -12.45
C LYS A 61 -3.43 -8.71 -12.30
N GLY A 62 -4.61 -8.30 -11.80
CA GLY A 62 -5.75 -9.18 -11.62
C GLY A 62 -5.60 -10.24 -10.51
N ARG A 63 -4.53 -10.18 -9.72
CA ARG A 63 -4.38 -11.05 -8.54
C ARG A 63 -5.38 -10.63 -7.46
N ARG A 64 -5.74 -11.58 -6.60
CA ARG A 64 -6.59 -11.31 -5.45
C ARG A 64 -5.75 -11.01 -4.20
N TRP A 65 -6.31 -10.18 -3.33
CA TRP A 65 -5.85 -10.03 -1.96
C TRP A 65 -6.84 -10.75 -1.05
N ASP A 66 -6.44 -11.91 -0.57
CA ASP A 66 -7.27 -12.75 0.31
C ASP A 66 -6.71 -12.71 1.73
N ALA A 67 -7.59 -12.48 2.70
CA ALA A 67 -7.25 -12.51 4.12
C ALA A 67 -8.47 -12.95 4.93
N PRO A 68 -8.30 -13.80 5.95
CA PRO A 68 -9.39 -14.12 6.87
C PRO A 68 -9.91 -12.84 7.55
N ARG A 69 -11.22 -12.83 7.81
CA ARG A 69 -11.90 -11.70 8.45
C ARG A 69 -11.15 -11.21 9.69
N GLY A 70 -10.89 -9.92 9.74
CA GLY A 70 -10.30 -9.25 10.90
C GLY A 70 -8.81 -9.48 11.11
N THR A 71 -8.10 -10.12 10.18
CA THR A 71 -6.67 -10.41 10.33
C THR A 71 -5.76 -9.38 9.63
N SER A 72 -6.27 -8.64 8.65
CA SER A 72 -5.56 -7.59 7.92
C SER A 72 -6.11 -6.20 8.19
N LEU A 73 -5.30 -5.16 8.00
CA LEU A 73 -5.81 -3.85 7.67
C LEU A 73 -6.09 -3.84 6.17
N LEU A 74 -7.36 -3.67 5.81
CA LEU A 74 -7.85 -3.57 4.43
C LEU A 74 -8.46 -2.18 4.27
N GLY A 75 -7.78 -1.29 3.55
CA GLY A 75 -8.23 0.09 3.43
C GLY A 75 -7.92 0.69 2.07
N SER A 76 -8.74 1.69 1.67
CA SER A 76 -8.52 2.50 0.49
C SER A 76 -8.69 3.98 0.84
N TRP A 77 -7.65 4.78 0.58
CA TRP A 77 -7.58 6.22 0.85
C TRP A 77 -7.85 6.99 -0.42
N LEU A 78 -8.92 7.78 -0.41
CA LEU A 78 -9.26 8.71 -1.49
C LEU A 78 -8.61 10.08 -1.20
N PHE A 79 -7.80 10.56 -2.12
CA PHE A 79 -7.25 11.91 -2.16
C PHE A 79 -7.95 12.70 -3.27
N ARG A 80 -8.46 13.88 -2.94
CA ARG A 80 -9.07 14.84 -3.87
C ARG A 80 -8.82 16.26 -3.36
N PRO A 81 -8.18 17.14 -4.15
CA PRO A 81 -7.58 16.82 -5.45
C PRO A 81 -6.49 15.77 -5.33
N ALA A 82 -6.15 15.13 -6.45
CA ALA A 82 -5.02 14.21 -6.49
C ALA A 82 -3.72 14.96 -6.13
N PRO A 83 -2.82 14.35 -5.35
CA PRO A 83 -1.51 14.94 -5.12
C PRO A 83 -0.76 15.12 -6.46
N ALA A 84 0.07 16.16 -6.54
CA ALA A 84 0.98 16.30 -7.68
C ALA A 84 1.83 15.02 -7.84
N GLU A 85 2.07 14.62 -9.07
CA GLU A 85 2.89 13.45 -9.39
C GLU A 85 2.34 12.13 -8.80
N ALA A 86 1.02 11.90 -8.95
CA ALA A 86 0.34 10.72 -8.43
C ALA A 86 1.04 9.38 -8.77
N GLY A 87 1.83 9.32 -9.85
CA GLY A 87 2.59 8.12 -10.25
C GLY A 87 3.61 7.65 -9.22
N VAL A 88 4.31 8.56 -8.55
CA VAL A 88 5.31 8.23 -7.53
C VAL A 88 4.67 7.79 -6.20
N PHE A 89 3.38 8.09 -6.01
CA PHE A 89 2.68 7.87 -4.74
C PHE A 89 2.65 6.42 -4.27
N VAL A 90 2.80 5.45 -5.17
CA VAL A 90 2.93 4.03 -4.79
C VAL A 90 4.20 3.81 -3.97
N LEU A 91 5.32 4.42 -4.37
CA LEU A 91 6.59 4.32 -3.65
C LEU A 91 6.52 5.07 -2.32
N LEU A 92 5.93 6.28 -2.34
CA LEU A 92 5.73 7.09 -1.13
C LEU A 92 4.83 6.37 -0.12
N ALA A 93 3.76 5.72 -0.57
CA ALA A 93 2.90 4.91 0.28
C ALA A 93 3.66 3.72 0.89
N GLY A 94 4.59 3.10 0.16
CA GLY A 94 5.51 2.10 0.71
C GLY A 94 6.32 2.65 1.89
N VAL A 95 6.87 3.86 1.77
CA VAL A 95 7.61 4.53 2.87
C VAL A 95 6.67 4.87 4.03
N ALA A 96 5.45 5.37 3.76
CA ALA A 96 4.46 5.64 4.81
C ALA A 96 4.12 4.37 5.60
N ILE A 97 3.92 3.24 4.91
CA ILE A 97 3.69 1.95 5.56
C ILE A 97 4.91 1.57 6.40
N ALA A 98 6.12 1.67 5.86
CA ALA A 98 7.33 1.31 6.59
C ALA A 98 7.48 2.12 7.88
N ARG A 99 7.29 3.44 7.83
CA ARG A 99 7.34 4.32 9.01
C ARG A 99 6.24 3.98 10.02
N ALA A 100 5.01 3.73 9.55
CA ALA A 100 3.90 3.35 10.43
C ALA A 100 4.17 2.02 11.14
N LEU A 101 4.71 1.02 10.43
CA LEU A 101 5.04 -0.28 11.02
C LEU A 101 6.18 -0.16 12.04
N GLU A 102 7.24 0.60 11.73
CA GLU A 102 8.36 0.83 12.64
C GLU A 102 7.95 1.65 13.87
N GLY A 103 7.10 2.67 13.69
CA GLY A 103 6.52 3.42 14.80
C GLY A 103 5.66 2.57 15.75
N LEU A 104 5.19 1.42 15.27
CA LEU A 104 4.42 0.44 16.04
C LEU A 104 5.25 -0.78 16.48
N GLY A 105 6.58 -0.71 16.36
CA GLY A 105 7.51 -1.69 16.89
C GLY A 105 7.97 -2.78 15.92
N ALA A 106 7.67 -2.68 14.63
CA ALA A 106 8.32 -3.52 13.62
C ALA A 106 9.76 -3.05 13.39
N HIS A 107 10.63 -3.94 12.93
CA HIS A 107 12.03 -3.63 12.62
C HIS A 107 12.38 -4.11 11.21
N ASP A 108 13.39 -3.47 10.60
CA ASP A 108 13.94 -3.86 9.29
C ASP A 108 12.87 -3.97 8.20
N VAL A 109 12.00 -2.94 8.11
CA VAL A 109 10.98 -2.86 7.08
C VAL A 109 11.63 -2.48 5.76
N LEU A 110 11.54 -3.35 4.77
CA LEU A 110 12.14 -3.23 3.45
C LEU A 110 11.07 -2.94 2.40
N LEU A 111 11.51 -2.38 1.28
CA LEU A 111 10.63 -2.02 0.17
C LEU A 111 11.06 -2.74 -1.11
N LYS A 112 10.08 -3.31 -1.81
CA LYS A 112 10.30 -3.96 -3.10
C LYS A 112 9.45 -3.30 -4.18
N TRP A 113 10.12 -2.81 -5.20
CA TRP A 113 9.47 -2.20 -6.36
C TRP A 113 8.52 -3.19 -7.07
N PRO A 114 7.35 -2.74 -7.53
CA PRO A 114 6.88 -1.34 -7.44
C PRO A 114 6.10 -1.03 -6.15
N ASN A 115 5.54 -1.97 -5.44
CA ASN A 115 4.42 -1.75 -4.54
C ASN A 115 4.37 -2.66 -3.31
N ASP A 116 5.42 -3.40 -3.02
CA ASP A 116 5.46 -4.35 -1.92
C ASP A 116 6.28 -3.81 -0.74
N VAL A 117 5.80 -4.07 0.47
CA VAL A 117 6.52 -3.88 1.74
C VAL A 117 6.84 -5.24 2.31
N GLU A 118 8.08 -5.43 2.75
CA GLU A 118 8.61 -6.72 3.20
C GLU A 118 9.13 -6.65 4.64
N LEU A 119 8.97 -7.75 5.37
CA LEU A 119 9.64 -8.06 6.63
C LEU A 119 10.34 -9.41 6.49
N GLY A 120 11.64 -9.46 6.76
CA GLY A 120 12.43 -10.68 6.56
C GLY A 120 12.37 -11.19 5.12
N HIS A 121 12.38 -10.29 4.13
CA HIS A 121 12.24 -10.59 2.70
C HIS A 121 10.93 -11.30 2.31
N LYS A 122 9.88 -11.19 3.14
CA LYS A 122 8.54 -11.68 2.85
C LYS A 122 7.55 -10.54 2.86
N LYS A 123 6.62 -10.56 1.92
CA LYS A 123 5.61 -9.50 1.77
C LYS A 123 4.70 -9.43 2.99
N VAL A 124 4.67 -8.28 3.65
CA VAL A 124 3.75 -7.95 4.75
C VAL A 124 2.65 -7.01 4.30
N ALA A 125 2.92 -6.15 3.30
CA ALA A 125 1.92 -5.23 2.77
C ALA A 125 2.06 -5.02 1.26
N GLY A 126 1.01 -4.50 0.65
CA GLY A 126 0.99 -4.11 -0.76
C GLY A 126 0.13 -2.89 -1.00
N VAL A 127 0.49 -2.12 -2.02
CA VAL A 127 -0.20 -0.89 -2.45
C VAL A 127 -0.75 -1.08 -3.85
N LEU A 128 -1.99 -0.60 -4.07
CA LEU A 128 -2.63 -0.52 -5.38
C LEU A 128 -3.12 0.90 -5.61
N ALA A 129 -2.61 1.60 -6.62
CA ALA A 129 -3.02 2.95 -6.93
C ALA A 129 -3.95 2.99 -8.15
N HIS A 130 -4.92 3.89 -8.10
CA HIS A 130 -5.76 4.27 -9.23
C HIS A 130 -5.91 5.79 -9.24
N ALA A 131 -5.36 6.43 -10.27
CA ALA A 131 -5.46 7.87 -10.47
C ALA A 131 -6.43 8.18 -11.61
N THR A 132 -7.20 9.24 -11.45
CA THR A 132 -8.04 9.83 -12.52
C THR A 132 -7.70 11.30 -12.66
N THR A 133 -7.89 11.83 -13.87
CA THR A 133 -7.79 13.25 -14.16
C THR A 133 -9.18 13.78 -14.47
N ASP A 134 -9.53 14.93 -13.92
CA ASP A 134 -10.75 15.67 -14.22
C ASP A 134 -10.45 17.18 -14.20
N GLY A 135 -11.46 18.02 -14.50
CA GLY A 135 -11.31 19.47 -14.49
C GLY A 135 -11.09 20.10 -13.11
N GLU A 136 -11.18 19.32 -12.03
CA GLU A 136 -11.08 19.76 -10.63
C GLU A 136 -9.81 19.24 -9.92
N GLY A 137 -8.81 18.78 -10.69
CA GLY A 137 -7.53 18.28 -10.14
C GLY A 137 -7.47 16.77 -9.96
N GLY A 138 -8.51 16.04 -10.39
CA GLY A 138 -8.54 14.59 -10.36
C GLY A 138 -8.65 13.95 -8.99
N SER A 139 -8.48 12.64 -8.95
CA SER A 139 -8.44 11.88 -7.71
C SER A 139 -7.37 10.79 -7.75
N LEU A 140 -6.86 10.45 -6.56
CA LEU A 140 -5.99 9.29 -6.34
C LEU A 140 -6.63 8.39 -5.28
N VAL A 141 -6.81 7.13 -5.60
CA VAL A 141 -7.24 6.09 -4.66
C VAL A 141 -6.06 5.14 -4.41
N LEU A 142 -5.61 5.07 -3.17
CA LEU A 142 -4.59 4.15 -2.71
C LEU A 142 -5.24 3.00 -1.93
N GLY A 143 -5.33 1.82 -2.53
CA GLY A 143 -5.67 0.59 -1.82
C GLY A 143 -4.44 0.04 -1.11
N ILE A 144 -4.56 -0.19 0.18
CA ILE A 144 -3.47 -0.73 1.01
C ILE A 144 -3.98 -1.94 1.78
N GLY A 145 -3.30 -3.07 1.60
CA GLY A 145 -3.48 -4.26 2.40
C GLY A 145 -2.26 -4.51 3.28
N VAL A 146 -2.45 -4.66 4.59
CA VAL A 146 -1.37 -5.01 5.52
C VAL A 146 -1.75 -6.28 6.27
N ASN A 147 -0.90 -7.29 6.22
CA ASN A 147 -1.05 -8.52 6.97
C ASN A 147 -0.67 -8.26 8.44
N VAL A 148 -1.65 -8.29 9.36
CA VAL A 148 -1.44 -7.93 10.77
C VAL A 148 -1.45 -9.17 11.65
N HIS A 149 -2.55 -9.92 11.69
CA HIS A 149 -2.79 -11.02 12.62
C HIS A 149 -2.81 -12.41 11.99
N GLN A 150 -2.56 -12.52 10.67
CA GLN A 150 -2.52 -13.82 10.00
C GLN A 150 -1.48 -14.73 10.63
N ARG A 151 -1.84 -16.02 10.71
CA ARG A 151 -0.93 -17.13 11.02
C ARG A 151 -0.39 -17.71 9.70
N THR A 152 0.68 -18.47 9.77
CA THR A 152 1.24 -19.15 8.59
C THR A 152 0.22 -20.05 7.88
N SER A 153 -0.71 -20.66 8.63
CA SER A 153 -1.80 -21.50 8.10
C SER A 153 -2.82 -20.72 7.27
N ASP A 154 -2.96 -19.42 7.51
CA ASP A 154 -3.95 -18.57 6.83
C ASP A 154 -3.52 -18.20 5.42
N PHE A 155 -2.23 -18.37 5.09
CA PHE A 155 -1.72 -18.20 3.74
C PHE A 155 -1.86 -19.49 2.93
N SER A 156 -2.27 -19.36 1.67
CA SER A 156 -2.24 -20.49 0.72
C SER A 156 -0.82 -21.06 0.57
N ALA A 157 -0.70 -22.32 0.22
CA ALA A 157 0.60 -22.99 0.14
C ALA A 157 1.66 -22.22 -0.67
N PRO A 158 1.36 -21.64 -1.85
CA PRO A 158 2.33 -20.84 -2.59
C PRO A 158 2.78 -19.56 -1.86
N LEU A 159 1.91 -18.96 -1.07
CA LEU A 159 2.20 -17.70 -0.37
C LEU A 159 2.98 -17.88 0.93
N ARG A 160 2.99 -19.07 1.54
CA ARG A 160 3.70 -19.33 2.81
C ARG A 160 5.20 -19.04 2.73
N ALA A 161 5.79 -19.21 1.55
CA ALA A 161 7.22 -18.93 1.33
C ALA A 161 7.51 -17.43 1.16
N THR A 162 6.56 -16.65 0.63
CA THR A 162 6.78 -15.29 0.14
C THR A 162 5.99 -14.22 0.90
N ALA A 163 5.03 -14.60 1.73
CA ALA A 163 4.22 -13.67 2.55
C ALA A 163 4.47 -13.90 4.04
N THR A 164 4.26 -12.83 4.82
CA THR A 164 4.31 -12.83 6.28
C THR A 164 3.27 -11.87 6.84
N SER A 165 3.16 -11.81 8.16
CA SER A 165 2.35 -10.83 8.90
C SER A 165 3.15 -10.26 10.06
N LEU A 166 2.67 -9.18 10.65
CA LEU A 166 3.25 -8.61 11.86
C LEU A 166 3.25 -9.63 13.01
N ALA A 167 2.15 -10.39 13.18
CA ALA A 167 2.06 -11.41 14.20
C ALA A 167 3.09 -12.55 14.03
N ILE A 168 3.37 -12.97 12.80
CA ILE A 168 4.40 -14.00 12.51
C ILE A 168 5.80 -13.49 12.86
N THR A 169 6.06 -12.20 12.67
CA THR A 169 7.36 -11.58 13.01
C THR A 169 7.46 -11.15 14.48
N GLY A 170 6.42 -11.44 15.29
CA GLY A 170 6.41 -11.14 16.72
C GLY A 170 5.94 -9.72 17.07
N THR A 171 5.52 -8.92 16.10
CA THR A 171 5.04 -7.56 16.33
C THR A 171 3.51 -7.57 16.53
N MET A 172 3.08 -7.20 17.73
CA MET A 172 1.65 -7.13 18.08
C MET A 172 1.12 -5.71 17.86
N VAL A 173 0.30 -5.54 16.83
CA VAL A 173 -0.26 -4.24 16.42
C VAL A 173 -1.78 -4.28 16.43
N ASP A 174 -2.40 -3.24 16.99
CA ASP A 174 -3.83 -3.01 16.86
C ASP A 174 -4.13 -2.35 15.49
N ARG A 175 -5.09 -2.90 14.75
CA ARG A 175 -5.42 -2.44 13.38
C ARG A 175 -5.93 -1.00 13.33
N LEU A 176 -6.63 -0.51 14.36
CA LEU A 176 -7.08 0.87 14.39
C LEU A 176 -5.93 1.85 14.66
N SER A 177 -4.99 1.47 15.53
CA SER A 177 -3.75 2.23 15.74
C SER A 177 -2.93 2.29 14.44
N LEU A 178 -2.83 1.16 13.72
CA LEU A 178 -2.15 1.15 12.41
C LEU A 178 -2.88 2.03 11.39
N LEU A 179 -4.22 1.99 11.33
CA LEU A 179 -5.00 2.88 10.47
C LEU A 179 -4.69 4.35 10.74
N ALA A 180 -4.68 4.75 12.01
CA ALA A 180 -4.44 6.13 12.41
C ALA A 180 -3.02 6.60 12.04
N VAL A 181 -1.99 5.84 12.44
CA VAL A 181 -0.59 6.19 12.15
C VAL A 181 -0.31 6.21 10.65
N LEU A 182 -0.79 5.20 9.92
CA LEU A 182 -0.62 5.14 8.46
C LEU A 182 -1.32 6.31 7.75
N SER A 183 -2.53 6.67 8.17
CA SER A 183 -3.26 7.80 7.58
C SER A 183 -2.52 9.11 7.79
N ALA A 184 -1.99 9.36 9.00
CA ALA A 184 -1.20 10.55 9.28
C ALA A 184 0.08 10.62 8.42
N GLU A 185 0.78 9.49 8.21
CA GLU A 185 1.96 9.45 7.34
C GLU A 185 1.60 9.70 5.86
N LEU A 186 0.49 9.14 5.37
CA LEU A 186 0.02 9.36 4.01
C LEU A 186 -0.38 10.82 3.78
N ASP A 187 -1.08 11.45 4.73
CA ASP A 187 -1.49 12.85 4.63
C ASP A 187 -0.28 13.78 4.65
N ARG A 188 0.70 13.53 5.51
CA ARG A 188 1.95 14.28 5.53
C ARG A 188 2.66 14.21 4.18
N LEU A 189 2.74 13.02 3.56
CA LEU A 189 3.36 12.85 2.25
C LEU A 189 2.52 13.46 1.11
N ALA A 190 1.21 13.59 1.26
CA ALA A 190 0.35 14.18 0.24
C ALA A 190 0.54 15.70 0.12
N VAL A 191 0.82 16.39 1.23
CA VAL A 191 1.00 17.85 1.24
C VAL A 191 2.45 18.29 1.02
N ASP A 192 3.42 17.43 1.27
CA ASP A 192 4.83 17.73 1.06
C ASP A 192 5.15 17.75 -0.44
N SER A 193 5.66 18.86 -0.95
CA SER A 193 6.03 19.01 -2.37
C SER A 193 7.44 18.49 -2.67
N ASP A 194 8.36 18.43 -1.68
CA ASP A 194 9.70 17.88 -1.85
C ASP A 194 9.70 16.36 -1.64
N ARG A 195 9.77 15.62 -2.73
CA ARG A 195 9.81 14.14 -2.72
C ARG A 195 11.21 13.58 -2.48
N SER A 196 12.24 14.39 -2.61
CA SER A 196 13.64 13.94 -2.57
C SER A 196 14.02 13.19 -1.28
N PRO A 197 13.66 13.66 -0.08
CA PRO A 197 13.97 12.95 1.16
C PRO A 197 13.28 11.58 1.25
N VAL A 198 12.03 11.50 0.78
CA VAL A 198 11.23 10.26 0.84
C VAL A 198 11.74 9.25 -0.18
N LEU A 199 12.08 9.68 -1.40
CA LEU A 199 12.71 8.82 -2.40
C LEU A 199 14.10 8.35 -1.96
N ALA A 200 14.88 9.20 -1.28
CA ALA A 200 16.15 8.78 -0.69
C ALA A 200 15.95 7.72 0.40
N GLU A 201 14.90 7.84 1.22
CA GLU A 201 14.53 6.81 2.19
C GLU A 201 14.08 5.53 1.50
N TRP A 202 13.24 5.63 0.47
CA TRP A 202 12.82 4.46 -0.32
C TRP A 202 14.03 3.70 -0.87
N ARG A 203 15.03 4.40 -1.45
CA ARG A 203 16.27 3.80 -1.96
C ARG A 203 17.04 3.04 -0.89
N ARG A 204 17.16 3.60 0.31
CA ARG A 204 17.86 2.92 1.43
C ARG A 204 17.17 1.64 1.87
N ARG A 205 15.83 1.55 1.72
CA ARG A 205 15.03 0.38 2.09
C ARG A 205 14.87 -0.62 0.95
N ALA A 206 15.28 -0.27 -0.26
CA ALA A 206 15.00 -1.04 -1.46
C ALA A 206 15.75 -2.37 -1.48
N THR A 207 15.02 -3.47 -1.75
CA THR A 207 15.60 -4.83 -1.79
C THR A 207 16.21 -5.20 -3.13
N LEU A 208 15.94 -4.43 -4.19
CA LEU A 208 16.35 -4.76 -5.56
C LEU A 208 17.53 -3.92 -6.06
N LEU A 209 17.76 -2.71 -5.53
CA LEU A 209 18.78 -1.82 -6.04
C LEU A 209 20.18 -2.41 -5.90
N GLY A 210 21.00 -2.23 -6.93
CA GLY A 210 22.34 -2.78 -7.05
C GLY A 210 22.39 -4.26 -7.42
N ARG A 211 21.24 -4.94 -7.61
CA ARG A 211 21.17 -6.38 -7.88
C ARG A 211 20.72 -6.65 -9.30
N GLU A 212 21.12 -7.80 -9.83
CA GLU A 212 20.64 -8.28 -11.12
C GLU A 212 19.18 -8.75 -10.99
N VAL A 213 18.33 -8.24 -11.89
CA VAL A 213 16.90 -8.53 -11.88
C VAL A 213 16.42 -8.95 -13.26
N GLU A 214 15.34 -9.73 -13.26
CA GLU A 214 14.53 -10.00 -14.44
C GLU A 214 13.20 -9.27 -14.31
N VAL A 215 12.87 -8.46 -15.31
CA VAL A 215 11.62 -7.69 -15.41
C VAL A 215 10.73 -8.32 -16.46
N THR A 216 9.54 -8.74 -16.06
CA THR A 216 8.49 -9.22 -16.96
C THR A 216 7.43 -8.14 -17.15
N ARG A 217 7.17 -7.77 -18.41
CA ARG A 217 6.18 -6.76 -18.82
C ARG A 217 5.17 -7.41 -19.78
N GLU A 218 3.93 -6.96 -19.72
CA GLU A 218 2.92 -7.40 -20.66
C GLU A 218 3.26 -6.90 -22.07
N GLY A 219 3.19 -7.79 -23.05
CA GLY A 219 3.44 -7.46 -24.46
C GLY A 219 4.91 -7.13 -24.81
N ALA A 220 5.87 -7.37 -23.90
CA ALA A 220 7.29 -7.13 -24.17
C ALA A 220 8.16 -8.32 -23.72
N PRO A 221 9.33 -8.52 -24.36
CA PRO A 221 10.31 -9.51 -23.90
C PRO A 221 10.74 -9.24 -22.46
N ALA A 222 11.11 -10.29 -21.72
CA ALA A 222 11.73 -10.14 -20.42
C ALA A 222 13.05 -9.38 -20.55
N LEU A 223 13.26 -8.40 -19.65
CA LEU A 223 14.48 -7.61 -19.56
C LEU A 223 15.31 -8.08 -18.38
N ARG A 224 16.61 -8.35 -18.60
CA ARG A 224 17.57 -8.61 -17.53
C ARG A 224 18.60 -7.50 -17.43
N GLY A 225 18.94 -7.12 -16.21
CA GLY A 225 19.95 -6.11 -15.96
C GLY A 225 20.05 -5.74 -14.48
N ILE A 226 20.98 -4.84 -14.18
CA ILE A 226 21.13 -4.31 -12.82
C ILE A 226 20.03 -3.28 -12.57
N ALA A 227 19.28 -3.44 -11.48
CA ALA A 227 18.38 -2.43 -10.96
C ALA A 227 19.21 -1.30 -10.35
N GLY A 228 19.41 -0.22 -11.11
CA GLY A 228 20.36 0.85 -10.74
C GLY A 228 19.75 1.87 -9.78
N ASP A 229 18.56 2.36 -10.06
CA ASP A 229 17.89 3.41 -9.27
C ASP A 229 16.38 3.44 -9.54
N VAL A 230 15.66 4.34 -8.84
CA VAL A 230 14.32 4.78 -9.18
C VAL A 230 14.35 6.25 -9.60
N ALA A 231 13.63 6.57 -10.67
CA ALA A 231 13.45 7.95 -11.16
C ALA A 231 12.49 8.72 -10.22
N GLU A 232 12.47 10.06 -10.37
CA GLU A 232 11.62 10.94 -9.54
C GLU A 232 10.12 10.63 -9.65
N ASP A 233 9.67 10.11 -10.79
CA ASP A 233 8.28 9.67 -11.01
C ASP A 233 8.00 8.23 -10.57
N GLY A 234 8.99 7.54 -9.96
CA GLY A 234 8.85 6.19 -9.43
C GLY A 234 9.19 5.06 -10.39
N ALA A 235 9.62 5.34 -11.63
CA ALA A 235 10.05 4.30 -12.57
C ALA A 235 11.36 3.64 -12.11
N LEU A 236 11.46 2.32 -12.22
CA LEU A 236 12.70 1.58 -11.95
C LEU A 236 13.64 1.67 -13.15
N LEU A 237 14.92 1.93 -12.92
CA LEU A 237 15.97 1.96 -13.95
C LEU A 237 16.71 0.62 -13.95
N VAL A 238 16.62 -0.14 -15.04
CA VAL A 238 17.23 -1.47 -15.18
C VAL A 238 18.07 -1.51 -16.46
N GLY A 239 19.38 -1.70 -16.32
CA GLY A 239 20.29 -1.77 -17.47
C GLY A 239 20.24 -0.53 -18.39
N GLY A 240 19.86 0.62 -17.86
CA GLY A 240 19.68 1.87 -18.62
C GLY A 240 18.25 2.07 -19.17
N GLU A 241 17.39 1.06 -19.12
CA GLU A 241 15.97 1.18 -19.50
C GLU A 241 15.12 1.67 -18.32
N ARG A 242 14.08 2.44 -18.66
CA ARG A 242 13.11 2.98 -17.71
C ARG A 242 11.84 2.12 -17.66
N ILE A 243 11.53 1.57 -16.51
CA ILE A 243 10.43 0.62 -16.29
C ILE A 243 9.37 1.29 -15.41
N VAL A 244 8.21 1.57 -15.98
CA VAL A 244 7.08 2.20 -15.26
C VAL A 244 6.12 1.17 -14.66
N ALA A 245 6.09 -0.06 -15.22
CA ALA A 245 5.25 -1.15 -14.73
C ALA A 245 5.89 -2.50 -15.09
N GLY A 246 5.73 -3.50 -14.23
CA GLY A 246 6.26 -4.83 -14.48
C GLY A 246 6.25 -5.70 -13.22
N GLU A 247 6.65 -6.95 -13.34
CA GLU A 247 7.00 -7.82 -12.24
C GLU A 247 8.52 -7.99 -12.22
N VAL A 248 9.13 -7.75 -11.06
CA VAL A 248 10.58 -7.81 -10.93
C VAL A 248 10.95 -8.94 -9.99
N ARG A 249 11.87 -9.79 -10.46
CA ARG A 249 12.43 -10.90 -9.69
C ARG A 249 13.95 -10.77 -9.67
N LEU A 250 14.55 -11.15 -8.56
CA LEU A 250 16.01 -11.30 -8.49
C LEU A 250 16.42 -12.48 -9.38
N VAL A 251 17.51 -12.28 -10.13
CA VAL A 251 18.21 -13.38 -10.78
C VAL A 251 19.09 -14.00 -9.71
N GLY A 252 18.75 -15.23 -9.30
CA GLY A 252 19.25 -15.95 -8.11
C GLY A 252 20.71 -16.24 -8.06
#